data_925075e95b7064b4a155a811ad44e3cf
#
_entry.id   925075e95b7064b4a155a811ad44e3cf
#
_cell.length_a   1.000
_cell.length_b   1.000
_cell.length_c   1.000
_cell.angle_alpha   90.00
_cell.angle_beta   90.00
_cell.angle_gamma   90.00
#
_symmetry.space_group_name_H-M   'P 1'
#
loop_
_entity.id
_entity.type
_entity.pdbx_description
1 polymer ?
#
loop_
_entity_poly.entity_id
_entity_poly.type
_entity_poly.pdbx_seq_one_letter_code
_entity_poly.pdbx_strand_id
1 'polypeptide(L)'
;MAPWVPHANLASEDGLVAPEFIWAALDCPSGFAGAGAQHLGMSGSETMLLGRMSAHIERRPKPGDRCVIVAWPTGRDGRKLFAGSALLDADGKILAAAQATWILVDRKVQLGKA
;
A
#
# COMPACT_ATOMS: atom_id res chain seq x y z
N MET A 1 -5.71 -2.76 -9.34
CA MET A 1 -5.85 -1.34 -9.76
C MET A 1 -7.14 -0.79 -9.20
N ALA A 2 -7.08 0.35 -8.54
CA ALA A 2 -8.24 0.93 -7.89
C ALA A 2 -8.30 2.44 -8.15
N PRO A 3 -9.47 2.96 -8.55
CA PRO A 3 -9.63 4.42 -8.65
C PRO A 3 -9.65 5.04 -7.25
N TRP A 4 -9.12 6.24 -7.15
CA TRP A 4 -9.10 6.99 -5.90
C TRP A 4 -9.28 8.47 -6.17
N VAL A 5 -10.28 9.07 -5.54
CA VAL A 5 -10.51 10.51 -5.59
C VAL A 5 -10.38 11.03 -4.16
N PRO A 6 -9.29 11.74 -3.84
CA PRO A 6 -9.09 12.21 -2.47
C PRO A 6 -10.20 13.16 -2.04
N HIS A 7 -10.68 12.97 -0.81
CA HIS A 7 -11.68 13.83 -0.21
C HIS A 7 -11.04 15.16 0.23
N ALA A 8 -11.85 16.21 0.28
CA ALA A 8 -11.39 17.54 0.70
C ALA A 8 -10.75 17.53 2.10
N ASN A 9 -11.21 16.64 2.98
CA ASN A 9 -10.67 16.51 4.35
C ASN A 9 -9.21 16.08 4.38
N LEU A 10 -8.67 15.56 3.28
CA LEU A 10 -7.30 15.06 3.22
C LEU A 10 -6.28 16.13 2.89
N ALA A 11 -6.73 17.35 2.61
CA ALA A 11 -5.84 18.46 2.25
C ALA A 11 -5.07 18.98 3.46
N SER A 12 -3.79 19.28 3.23
CA SER A 12 -2.99 20.03 4.19
C SER A 12 -3.13 21.54 3.92
N GLU A 13 -2.39 22.36 4.66
CA GLU A 13 -2.50 23.82 4.59
C GLU A 13 -2.22 24.37 3.19
N ASP A 14 -1.39 23.69 2.40
CA ASP A 14 -1.05 24.12 1.03
C ASP A 14 -2.11 23.73 -0.01
N GLY A 15 -3.22 23.13 0.41
CA GLY A 15 -4.31 22.73 -0.48
C GLY A 15 -4.07 21.43 -1.23
N LEU A 16 -2.95 20.74 -1.00
CA LEU A 16 -2.64 19.45 -1.58
C LEU A 16 -2.92 18.33 -0.58
N VAL A 17 -3.14 17.12 -1.07
CA VAL A 17 -3.34 15.96 -0.20
C VAL A 17 -2.11 15.79 0.70
N ALA A 18 -2.33 15.67 2.00
CA ALA A 18 -1.24 15.50 2.96
C ALA A 18 -0.46 14.22 2.70
N PRO A 19 0.88 14.22 2.88
CA PRO A 19 1.71 13.04 2.57
C PRO A 19 1.27 11.77 3.30
N GLU A 20 0.83 11.85 4.55
CA GLU A 20 0.39 10.68 5.32
C GLU A 20 -0.76 9.95 4.66
N PHE A 21 -1.64 10.64 3.96
CA PHE A 21 -2.75 10.00 3.25
C PHE A 21 -2.30 9.34 1.96
N ILE A 22 -1.23 9.85 1.33
CA ILE A 22 -0.62 9.20 0.17
C ILE A 22 0.03 7.90 0.62
N TRP A 23 0.74 7.89 1.73
CA TRP A 23 1.29 6.68 2.31
C TRP A 23 0.21 5.65 2.59
N ALA A 24 -0.91 6.08 3.19
CA ALA A 24 -2.02 5.20 3.48
C ALA A 24 -2.64 4.63 2.20
N ALA A 25 -2.76 5.44 1.15
CA ALA A 25 -3.31 4.99 -0.13
C ALA A 25 -2.42 3.94 -0.79
N LEU A 26 -1.11 3.98 -0.57
CA LEU A 26 -0.17 3.01 -1.13
C LEU A 26 -0.04 1.75 -0.28
N ASP A 27 -0.34 1.83 1.01
CA ASP A 27 -0.15 0.76 2.00
C ASP A 27 -1.09 -0.43 1.73
N CYS A 28 -2.39 -0.24 1.83
CA CYS A 28 -3.37 -1.32 1.69
C CYS A 28 -3.27 -2.06 0.35
N PRO A 29 -3.20 -1.36 -0.80
CA PRO A 29 -3.06 -2.05 -2.07
C PRO A 29 -1.80 -2.89 -2.17
N SER A 30 -0.67 -2.45 -1.58
CA SER A 30 0.56 -3.23 -1.56
C SER A 30 0.38 -4.53 -0.77
N GLY A 31 -0.39 -4.50 0.32
CA GLY A 31 -0.72 -5.69 1.08
C GLY A 31 -1.55 -6.68 0.27
N PHE A 32 -2.55 -6.19 -0.44
CA PHE A 32 -3.36 -7.05 -1.30
C PHE A 32 -2.53 -7.63 -2.44
N ALA A 33 -1.63 -6.88 -3.05
CA ALA A 33 -0.76 -7.39 -4.11
C ALA A 33 0.18 -8.45 -3.56
N GLY A 34 0.78 -8.21 -2.39
CA GLY A 34 1.64 -9.18 -1.74
C GLY A 34 0.90 -10.45 -1.37
N ALA A 35 -0.33 -10.34 -0.86
CA ALA A 35 -1.16 -11.47 -0.50
C ALA A 35 -1.81 -12.14 -1.71
N GLY A 36 -2.02 -11.41 -2.80
CA GLY A 36 -2.79 -11.90 -3.94
C GLY A 36 -2.27 -13.21 -4.50
N ALA A 37 -0.98 -13.30 -4.73
CA ALA A 37 -0.34 -14.53 -5.19
C ALA A 37 -0.23 -15.58 -4.10
N GLN A 38 -0.30 -15.19 -2.84
CA GLN A 38 -0.11 -16.04 -1.67
C GLN A 38 -1.41 -16.37 -0.96
N HIS A 39 -2.51 -15.76 -1.38
CA HIS A 39 -3.80 -15.92 -0.71
C HIS A 39 -4.22 -17.39 -0.59
N LEU A 40 -3.97 -18.16 -1.63
CA LEU A 40 -4.30 -19.58 -1.67
C LEU A 40 -3.38 -20.41 -0.78
N GLY A 41 -2.19 -19.91 -0.45
CA GLY A 41 -1.23 -20.59 0.39
C GLY A 41 -1.27 -20.19 1.86
N MET A 42 -2.11 -19.22 2.21
CA MET A 42 -2.23 -18.78 3.60
C MET A 42 -3.17 -19.70 4.37
N SER A 43 -2.73 -20.17 5.53
CA SER A 43 -3.60 -20.91 6.42
C SER A 43 -4.52 -19.93 7.18
N GLY A 44 -5.60 -20.45 7.76
CA GLY A 44 -6.53 -19.62 8.53
C GLY A 44 -5.92 -18.99 9.79
N SER A 45 -4.75 -19.48 10.22
CA SER A 45 -4.06 -18.96 11.39
C SER A 45 -2.99 -17.91 11.03
N GLU A 46 -2.74 -17.69 9.74
CA GLU A 46 -1.72 -16.73 9.32
C GLU A 46 -2.31 -15.35 9.03
N THR A 47 -1.53 -14.33 9.28
CA THR A 47 -1.85 -12.95 8.94
C THR A 47 -0.59 -12.26 8.44
N MET A 48 -0.75 -11.09 7.85
CA MET A 48 0.39 -10.29 7.38
C MET A 48 0.53 -9.05 8.22
N LEU A 49 1.78 -8.73 8.55
CA LEU A 49 2.14 -7.46 9.17
C LEU A 49 3.07 -6.70 8.24
N LEU A 50 2.87 -5.39 8.16
CA LEU A 50 3.78 -4.54 7.40
C LEU A 50 5.10 -4.45 8.16
N GLY A 51 6.17 -5.00 7.58
CA GLY A 51 7.49 -4.97 8.18
C GLY A 51 8.27 -3.72 7.80
N ARG A 52 8.17 -3.30 6.54
CA ARG A 52 8.89 -2.14 6.03
C ARG A 52 8.16 -1.57 4.83
N MET A 53 8.15 -0.25 4.73
CA MET A 53 7.63 0.43 3.55
C MET A 53 8.48 1.67 3.30
N SER A 54 8.89 1.86 2.07
CA SER A 54 9.56 3.08 1.63
C SER A 54 8.78 3.65 0.45
N ALA A 55 8.62 4.96 0.45
CA ALA A 55 7.86 5.64 -0.57
C ALA A 55 8.59 6.89 -1.04
N HIS A 56 8.41 7.20 -2.32
CA HIS A 56 8.87 8.44 -2.93
C HIS A 56 7.68 9.17 -3.50
N ILE A 57 7.45 10.39 -3.02
CA ILE A 57 6.34 11.23 -3.48
C ILE A 57 6.92 12.33 -4.34
N GLU A 58 6.62 12.30 -5.66
CA GLU A 58 7.08 13.34 -6.58
C GLU A 58 6.15 14.54 -6.58
N ARG A 59 4.84 14.28 -6.61
CA ARG A 59 3.83 15.33 -6.57
C ARG A 59 2.64 14.84 -5.77
N ARG A 60 2.04 15.75 -5.03
CA ARG A 60 0.83 15.46 -4.27
C ARG A 60 -0.37 15.93 -5.05
N PRO A 61 -1.42 15.10 -5.20
CA PRO A 61 -2.63 15.51 -5.89
C PRO A 61 -3.43 16.50 -5.05
N LYS A 62 -4.36 17.20 -5.71
CA LYS A 62 -5.34 18.03 -5.04
C LYS A 62 -6.55 17.18 -4.69
N PRO A 63 -7.27 17.50 -3.61
CA PRO A 63 -8.56 16.85 -3.35
C PRO A 63 -9.48 17.01 -4.57
N GLY A 64 -10.17 15.91 -4.91
CA GLY A 64 -11.04 15.88 -6.09
C GLY A 64 -10.36 15.42 -7.37
N ASP A 65 -9.03 15.36 -7.41
CA ASP A 65 -8.32 14.83 -8.58
C ASP A 65 -8.61 13.35 -8.76
N ARG A 66 -8.78 12.93 -10.00
CA ARG A 66 -8.96 11.51 -10.31
C ARG A 66 -7.60 10.83 -10.34
N CYS A 67 -7.42 9.87 -9.47
CA CYS A 67 -6.18 9.11 -9.36
C CYS A 67 -6.47 7.62 -9.50
N VAL A 68 -5.42 6.87 -9.80
CA VAL A 68 -5.48 5.40 -9.85
C VAL A 68 -4.34 4.86 -9.02
N ILE A 69 -4.64 3.90 -8.16
CA ILE A 69 -3.65 3.20 -7.38
C ILE A 69 -3.42 1.84 -8.03
N VAL A 70 -2.17 1.52 -8.33
CA VAL A 70 -1.77 0.22 -8.85
C VAL A 70 -0.83 -0.43 -7.85
N ALA A 71 -0.90 -1.75 -7.76
CA ALA A 71 -0.01 -2.51 -6.90
C ALA A 71 0.30 -3.85 -7.56
N TRP A 72 1.50 -4.37 -7.29
CA TRP A 72 1.97 -5.61 -7.91
C TRP A 72 2.90 -6.35 -6.95
N PRO A 73 2.88 -7.70 -6.97
CA PRO A 73 3.87 -8.45 -6.21
C PRO A 73 5.23 -8.35 -6.91
N THR A 74 6.30 -8.22 -6.13
CA THR A 74 7.66 -8.15 -6.67
C THR A 74 8.50 -9.37 -6.30
N GLY A 75 8.06 -10.16 -5.32
CA GLY A 75 8.79 -11.37 -4.95
C GLY A 75 8.40 -11.90 -3.59
N ARG A 76 9.08 -12.98 -3.22
CA ARG A 76 8.89 -13.61 -1.92
C ARG A 76 10.21 -14.20 -1.46
N ASP A 77 10.50 -14.11 -0.18
CA ASP A 77 11.64 -14.74 0.46
C ASP A 77 11.20 -15.29 1.82
N GLY A 78 10.90 -16.61 1.85
CA GLY A 78 10.39 -17.23 3.05
C GLY A 78 9.06 -16.63 3.48
N ARG A 79 9.05 -16.00 4.64
CA ARG A 79 7.84 -15.34 5.17
C ARG A 79 7.70 -13.89 4.71
N LYS A 80 8.65 -13.38 3.95
CA LYS A 80 8.62 -12.00 3.46
C LYS A 80 7.97 -11.96 2.08
N LEU A 81 6.96 -11.10 1.95
CA LEU A 81 6.27 -10.86 0.69
C LEU A 81 6.59 -9.43 0.27
N PHE A 82 7.11 -9.28 -0.93
CA PHE A 82 7.50 -7.98 -1.47
C PHE A 82 6.45 -7.48 -2.46
N ALA A 83 6.11 -6.21 -2.36
CA ALA A 83 5.12 -5.61 -3.24
C ALA A 83 5.51 -4.18 -3.57
N GLY A 84 5.17 -3.77 -4.80
CA GLY A 84 5.25 -2.39 -5.20
C GLY A 84 3.86 -1.79 -5.30
N SER A 85 3.76 -0.49 -5.14
CA SER A 85 2.53 0.25 -5.37
C SER A 85 2.86 1.62 -5.94
N ALA A 86 1.91 2.19 -6.66
CA ALA A 86 2.08 3.51 -7.24
C ALA A 86 0.75 4.24 -7.32
N LEU A 87 0.83 5.55 -7.19
CA LEU A 87 -0.29 6.47 -7.38
C LEU A 87 -0.07 7.20 -8.69
N LEU A 88 -1.05 7.11 -9.60
CA LEU A 88 -0.99 7.72 -10.91
C LEU A 88 -2.07 8.79 -11.03
N ASP A 89 -1.81 9.84 -11.81
CA ASP A 89 -2.84 10.81 -12.14
C ASP A 89 -3.73 10.31 -13.29
N ALA A 90 -4.70 11.12 -13.70
CA ALA A 90 -5.64 10.75 -14.76
C ALA A 90 -4.95 10.53 -16.11
N ASP A 91 -3.77 11.12 -16.31
CA ASP A 91 -2.99 10.97 -17.54
C ASP A 91 -2.01 9.81 -17.48
N GLY A 92 -1.98 9.08 -16.36
CA GLY A 92 -1.09 7.95 -16.17
C GLY A 92 0.30 8.31 -15.69
N LYS A 93 0.53 9.55 -15.27
CA LYS A 93 1.83 9.96 -14.73
C LYS A 93 1.94 9.53 -13.27
N ILE A 94 3.12 9.08 -12.89
CA ILE A 94 3.39 8.64 -11.53
C ILE A 94 3.49 9.85 -10.60
N LEU A 95 2.63 9.90 -9.61
CA LEU A 95 2.66 10.91 -8.55
C LEU A 95 3.49 10.45 -7.36
N ALA A 96 3.42 9.16 -7.04
CA ALA A 96 4.15 8.57 -5.93
C ALA A 96 4.30 7.07 -6.18
N ALA A 97 5.34 6.49 -5.61
CA ALA A 97 5.59 5.05 -5.70
C ALA A 97 6.16 4.54 -4.39
N ALA A 98 5.90 3.29 -4.07
CA ALA A 98 6.35 2.69 -2.83
C ALA A 98 6.76 1.24 -3.03
N GLN A 99 7.63 0.77 -2.15
CA GLN A 99 7.97 -0.64 -2.00
C GLN A 99 7.69 -1.05 -0.58
N ALA A 100 7.04 -2.19 -0.41
CA ALA A 100 6.66 -2.69 0.90
C ALA A 100 7.13 -4.12 1.09
N THR A 101 7.52 -4.44 2.30
CA THR A 101 7.80 -5.80 2.75
C THR A 101 6.77 -6.18 3.77
N TRP A 102 5.97 -7.19 3.45
CA TRP A 102 4.97 -7.76 4.34
C TRP A 102 5.49 -9.06 4.91
N ILE A 103 5.19 -9.31 6.16
CA ILE A 103 5.69 -10.50 6.87
C ILE A 103 4.51 -11.36 7.27
N LEU A 104 4.55 -12.63 6.85
CA LEU A 104 3.57 -13.62 7.28
C LEU A 104 3.89 -14.04 8.70
N VAL A 105 2.90 -13.95 9.58
CA VAL A 105 3.05 -14.36 10.97
C VAL A 105 1.90 -15.29 11.35
N ASP A 106 2.16 -16.19 12.29
CA ASP A 106 1.14 -17.04 12.85
C ASP A 106 0.40 -16.27 13.94
N ARG A 107 -0.92 -16.15 13.81
CA ARG A 107 -1.74 -15.46 14.78
C ARG A 107 -1.61 -16.02 16.19
N LYS A 108 -1.42 -17.34 16.31
CA LYS A 108 -1.25 -17.99 17.61
C LYS A 108 0.02 -17.52 18.29
N VAL A 109 1.11 -17.40 17.52
CA VAL A 109 2.38 -16.89 18.04
C VAL A 109 2.24 -15.43 18.45
N GLN A 110 1.58 -14.63 17.61
CA GLN A 110 1.38 -13.22 17.87
C GLN A 110 0.53 -13.00 19.14
N LEU A 111 -0.56 -13.73 19.27
CA LEU A 111 -1.43 -13.64 20.44
C LEU A 111 -0.78 -14.20 21.70
N GLY A 112 0.04 -15.23 21.56
CA GLY A 112 0.74 -15.84 22.68
C GLY A 112 1.78 -14.96 23.31
N LYS A 113 2.19 -13.88 22.64
CA LYS A 113 3.16 -12.91 23.16
C LYS A 113 2.50 -11.70 23.83
N ALA A 114 1.19 -11.63 23.75
CA ALA A 114 0.44 -10.50 24.30
C ALA A 114 0.33 -10.57 25.82
#